data_00c7db18282bb664b7ca256b9d82d288
#
_entry.id   00c7db18282bb664b7ca256b9d82d288
#
_cell.length_a   1.000
_cell.length_b   1.000
_cell.length_c   1.000
_cell.angle_alpha   90.00
_cell.angle_beta   90.00
_cell.angle_gamma   90.00
#
_symmetry.space_group_name_H-M   'P 1'
#
loop_
_entity.id
_entity.type
_entity.pdbx_description
1 polymer ?
#
loop_
_entity_poly.entity_id
_entity_poly.type
_entity_poly.pdbx_seq_one_letter_code
_entity_poly.pdbx_strand_id
1 'polypeptide(L)'
;MNRNIFCLLSLIIGLLCSCSSHKTQDEHYVVVLSMDGFRSDYPKMAKTPTLDSLGNAGILSAFRPCYPSVTFPNHYSMATGLHPDHHGLVNNSFYDAEIDSIYTMKSKDPQFYGGEPIWSTAEKQGVKTAAFYWVGSEVALPCGQPSIWKPFDSSVPYKNRVDSVISWLKLPKEKRPHLIMWYIEEPDHTGHLCTPDSSATMKKVEELDDVLDYFFTKARKLDIFDKIDFIVLSDHGMATYYPEKSVNLDDYLPRDSFEYVVDGVPTLLYPKKGYTDKAYEILKTVPNITVWKKGEIPDKYVYGKNARVPELVVSPNIGTYVVFRKNPRGYVGGAHGYDNFTPEMEAIFYAAGPSFKKGYNAPVMANVNLYLLICKLLGIEPSVNDGEEAVVNSLLK
;
A
#
# COMPACT_ATOMS: atom_id res chain seq x y z
N MET A 1 24.84 -61.24 -59.66
CA MET A 1 23.36 -61.05 -59.68
C MET A 1 22.91 -60.85 -58.22
N ASN A 2 23.01 -59.64 -57.65
CA ASN A 2 22.60 -59.35 -56.29
C ASN A 2 21.64 -58.14 -56.33
N ARG A 3 20.44 -58.37 -55.92
CA ARG A 3 19.39 -57.34 -55.79
C ARG A 3 19.45 -56.76 -54.37
N ASN A 4 19.85 -55.52 -54.26
CA ASN A 4 19.76 -54.74 -53.01
C ASN A 4 18.34 -54.23 -52.81
N ILE A 5 17.71 -54.65 -51.72
CA ILE A 5 16.42 -54.15 -51.24
C ILE A 5 16.72 -52.96 -50.30
N PHE A 6 16.32 -51.74 -50.70
CA PHE A 6 16.31 -50.55 -49.84
C PHE A 6 15.01 -50.53 -49.00
N CYS A 7 15.14 -50.72 -47.70
CA CYS A 7 14.06 -50.42 -46.77
C CYS A 7 14.01 -48.92 -46.48
N LEU A 8 12.96 -48.24 -46.95
CA LEU A 8 12.64 -46.89 -46.53
C LEU A 8 11.98 -46.95 -45.13
N LEU A 9 12.67 -46.48 -44.10
CA LEU A 9 12.08 -46.23 -42.79
C LEU A 9 11.47 -44.81 -42.80
N SER A 10 10.14 -44.75 -42.87
CA SER A 10 9.39 -43.49 -42.73
C SER A 10 9.31 -43.11 -41.24
N LEU A 11 10.05 -42.10 -40.86
CA LEU A 11 10.01 -41.50 -39.53
C LEU A 11 8.76 -40.57 -39.43
N ILE A 12 7.70 -41.04 -38.81
CA ILE A 12 6.52 -40.23 -38.47
C ILE A 12 6.87 -39.45 -37.22
N ILE A 13 7.24 -38.17 -37.36
CA ILE A 13 7.35 -37.21 -36.25
C ILE A 13 5.93 -36.78 -35.89
N GLY A 14 5.38 -37.38 -34.83
CA GLY A 14 4.15 -36.93 -34.22
C GLY A 14 4.39 -35.60 -33.52
N LEU A 15 3.90 -34.52 -34.11
CA LEU A 15 3.73 -33.22 -33.41
C LEU A 15 2.69 -33.43 -32.31
N LEU A 16 3.14 -33.69 -31.10
CA LEU A 16 2.33 -33.50 -29.90
C LEU A 16 2.08 -32.02 -29.73
N CYS A 17 1.02 -31.49 -30.32
CA CYS A 17 0.42 -30.25 -29.90
C CYS A 17 -0.03 -30.43 -28.44
N SER A 18 0.80 -30.02 -27.49
CA SER A 18 0.40 -29.83 -26.11
C SER A 18 -0.61 -28.66 -26.11
N CYS A 19 -1.89 -29.00 -26.31
CA CYS A 19 -2.95 -28.09 -25.88
C CYS A 19 -2.85 -28.01 -24.36
N SER A 20 -2.16 -27.00 -23.85
CA SER A 20 -2.39 -26.55 -22.48
C SER A 20 -3.87 -26.18 -22.43
N SER A 21 -4.68 -27.05 -21.82
CA SER A 21 -6.04 -26.69 -21.44
C SER A 21 -5.90 -25.47 -20.52
N HIS A 22 -6.11 -24.27 -21.05
CA HIS A 22 -6.49 -23.14 -20.20
C HIS A 22 -7.73 -23.63 -19.45
N LYS A 23 -7.57 -24.02 -18.18
CA LYS A 23 -8.70 -24.08 -17.26
C LYS A 23 -9.40 -22.75 -17.47
N THR A 24 -10.62 -22.78 -17.95
CA THR A 24 -11.51 -21.62 -17.91
C THR A 24 -11.59 -21.26 -16.44
N GLN A 25 -10.79 -20.27 -16.04
CA GLN A 25 -10.86 -19.71 -14.70
C GLN A 25 -12.30 -19.22 -14.56
N ASP A 26 -13.02 -19.73 -13.57
CA ASP A 26 -14.37 -19.26 -13.30
C ASP A 26 -14.31 -17.74 -13.21
N GLU A 27 -15.25 -17.06 -13.89
CA GLU A 27 -15.27 -15.60 -13.92
C GLU A 27 -15.27 -15.05 -12.49
N HIS A 28 -14.14 -14.53 -12.06
CA HIS A 28 -13.91 -14.00 -10.73
C HIS A 28 -13.26 -12.64 -10.82
N TYR A 29 -13.68 -11.72 -9.99
CA TYR A 29 -13.24 -10.33 -10.00
C TYR A 29 -12.88 -9.88 -8.59
N VAL A 30 -11.87 -9.03 -8.48
CA VAL A 30 -11.42 -8.42 -7.22
C VAL A 30 -11.43 -6.91 -7.37
N VAL A 31 -12.11 -6.22 -6.47
CA VAL A 31 -12.14 -4.75 -6.42
C VAL A 31 -11.60 -4.30 -5.07
N VAL A 32 -10.50 -3.56 -5.09
CA VAL A 32 -9.83 -3.04 -3.91
C VAL A 32 -9.94 -1.52 -3.88
N LEU A 33 -10.51 -0.98 -2.82
CA LEU A 33 -10.53 0.45 -2.51
C LEU A 33 -9.60 0.74 -1.33
N SER A 34 -8.66 1.67 -1.49
CA SER A 34 -7.92 2.29 -0.39
C SER A 34 -8.43 3.70 -0.13
N MET A 35 -8.78 3.99 1.11
CA MET A 35 -9.11 5.33 1.62
C MET A 35 -7.98 5.75 2.57
N ASP A 36 -7.17 6.74 2.16
CA ASP A 36 -5.94 7.13 2.83
C ASP A 36 -6.17 7.59 4.28
N GLY A 37 -5.32 7.14 5.20
CA GLY A 37 -5.35 7.57 6.60
C GLY A 37 -6.60 7.19 7.38
N PHE A 38 -7.36 6.20 6.93
CA PHE A 38 -8.60 5.75 7.58
C PHE A 38 -8.29 4.81 8.75
N ARG A 39 -8.16 5.40 9.95
CA ARG A 39 -7.82 4.68 11.20
C ARG A 39 -8.85 3.62 11.55
N SER A 40 -8.40 2.49 12.10
CA SER A 40 -9.21 1.30 12.37
C SER A 40 -10.41 1.51 13.29
N ASP A 41 -10.38 2.54 14.13
CA ASP A 41 -11.45 2.86 15.10
C ASP A 41 -12.44 3.94 14.61
N TYR A 42 -12.19 4.62 13.49
CA TYR A 42 -13.11 5.64 12.97
C TYR A 42 -14.55 5.15 12.75
N PRO A 43 -14.80 3.90 12.30
CA PRO A 43 -16.18 3.41 12.19
C PRO A 43 -16.93 3.30 13.52
N LYS A 44 -16.24 3.30 14.66
CA LYS A 44 -16.86 3.33 15.98
C LYS A 44 -17.20 4.76 16.45
N MET A 45 -16.64 5.78 15.79
CA MET A 45 -16.74 7.18 16.15
C MET A 45 -17.66 7.96 15.21
N ALA A 46 -17.96 7.43 14.01
CA ALA A 46 -18.75 8.02 12.96
C ALA A 46 -19.87 7.08 12.52
N LYS A 47 -20.86 7.59 11.75
CA LYS A 47 -21.92 6.77 11.19
C LYS A 47 -21.47 6.18 9.86
N THR A 48 -21.23 4.87 9.86
CA THR A 48 -20.72 4.15 8.69
C THR A 48 -21.55 2.89 8.37
N PRO A 49 -22.86 3.04 8.06
CA PRO A 49 -23.77 1.91 7.87
C PRO A 49 -23.35 0.99 6.71
N THR A 50 -22.66 1.52 5.69
CA THR A 50 -22.19 0.71 4.56
C THR A 50 -21.00 -0.16 4.95
N LEU A 51 -20.03 0.39 5.69
CA LEU A 51 -18.92 -0.38 6.26
C LEU A 51 -19.42 -1.43 7.26
N ASP A 52 -20.39 -1.09 8.12
CA ASP A 52 -21.02 -2.03 9.06
C ASP A 52 -21.67 -3.20 8.31
N SER A 53 -22.41 -2.89 7.24
CA SER A 53 -23.02 -3.92 6.38
C SER A 53 -21.97 -4.81 5.71
N LEU A 54 -20.86 -4.21 5.26
CA LEU A 54 -19.76 -4.93 4.62
C LEU A 54 -19.06 -5.89 5.61
N GLY A 55 -18.76 -5.43 6.83
CA GLY A 55 -18.19 -6.23 7.90
C GLY A 55 -19.07 -7.39 8.32
N ASN A 56 -20.40 -7.16 8.46
CA ASN A 56 -21.37 -8.21 8.77
C ASN A 56 -21.50 -9.25 7.65
N ALA A 57 -21.36 -8.83 6.39
CA ALA A 57 -21.44 -9.73 5.24
C ALA A 57 -20.13 -10.51 4.99
N GLY A 58 -19.02 -10.08 5.57
CA GLY A 58 -17.71 -10.62 5.28
C GLY A 58 -16.75 -10.60 6.47
N ILE A 59 -15.62 -9.94 6.29
CA ILE A 59 -14.51 -9.86 7.25
C ILE A 59 -14.30 -8.41 7.69
N LEU A 60 -14.02 -8.24 8.95
CA LEU A 60 -13.50 -7.04 9.59
C LEU A 60 -12.17 -7.36 10.27
N SER A 61 -11.16 -6.53 10.07
CA SER A 61 -9.87 -6.60 10.77
C SER A 61 -9.28 -5.20 10.93
N ALA A 62 -8.37 -5.04 11.88
CA ALA A 62 -7.40 -3.95 11.82
C ALA A 62 -6.26 -4.33 10.88
N PHE A 63 -5.76 -3.35 10.11
CA PHE A 63 -4.76 -3.52 9.08
C PHE A 63 -3.49 -2.78 9.48
N ARG A 64 -2.45 -3.54 9.82
CA ARG A 64 -1.19 -2.96 10.29
C ARG A 64 -0.33 -2.53 9.11
N PRO A 65 0.05 -1.23 9.04
CA PRO A 65 1.00 -0.76 8.04
C PRO A 65 2.40 -1.35 8.26
N CYS A 66 3.26 -1.25 7.24
CA CYS A 66 4.70 -1.36 7.41
C CYS A 66 5.26 -0.12 8.12
N TYR A 67 6.46 -0.23 8.70
CA TYR A 67 7.23 0.92 9.14
C TYR A 67 8.09 1.46 7.98
N PRO A 68 8.15 2.79 7.78
CA PRO A 68 7.33 3.79 8.43
C PRO A 68 5.87 3.77 7.94
N SER A 69 4.93 4.11 8.82
CA SER A 69 3.50 4.11 8.51
C SER A 69 3.10 5.36 7.70
N VAL A 70 3.63 5.46 6.47
CA VAL A 70 3.43 6.58 5.54
C VAL A 70 2.89 6.09 4.19
N THR A 71 2.20 6.95 3.47
CA THR A 71 1.35 6.63 2.31
C THR A 71 2.03 5.81 1.21
N PHE A 72 3.12 6.34 0.60
CA PHE A 72 3.69 5.71 -0.60
C PHE A 72 4.34 4.36 -0.32
N PRO A 73 5.19 4.21 0.71
CA PRO A 73 5.70 2.90 1.11
C PRO A 73 4.58 1.88 1.36
N ASN A 74 3.50 2.25 2.07
CA ASN A 74 2.46 1.32 2.43
C ASN A 74 1.56 0.91 1.27
N HIS A 75 1.17 1.84 0.38
CA HIS A 75 0.46 1.49 -0.84
C HIS A 75 1.29 0.59 -1.76
N TYR A 76 2.60 0.82 -1.83
CA TYR A 76 3.47 0.00 -2.64
C TYR A 76 3.78 -1.36 -1.98
N SER A 77 3.85 -1.41 -0.64
CA SER A 77 3.89 -2.68 0.11
C SER A 77 2.65 -3.53 -0.15
N MET A 78 1.46 -2.93 -0.14
CA MET A 78 0.20 -3.61 -0.48
C MET A 78 0.20 -4.15 -1.92
N ALA A 79 0.81 -3.39 -2.85
CA ALA A 79 0.87 -3.78 -4.26
C ALA A 79 1.91 -4.88 -4.56
N THR A 80 3.00 -4.95 -3.79
CA THR A 80 4.11 -5.89 -4.04
C THR A 80 4.18 -7.05 -3.05
N GLY A 81 3.47 -6.94 -1.93
CA GLY A 81 3.61 -7.87 -0.82
C GLY A 81 4.96 -7.78 -0.10
N LEU A 82 5.74 -6.73 -0.33
CA LEU A 82 7.08 -6.54 0.22
C LEU A 82 7.09 -5.42 1.26
N HIS A 83 7.97 -5.53 2.26
CA HIS A 83 8.25 -4.44 3.17
C HIS A 83 9.06 -3.31 2.47
N PRO A 84 9.05 -2.07 2.99
CA PRO A 84 9.83 -0.96 2.44
C PRO A 84 11.33 -1.27 2.23
N ASP A 85 11.93 -2.03 3.13
CA ASP A 85 13.32 -2.50 2.98
C ASP A 85 13.54 -3.38 1.74
N HIS A 86 12.51 -4.12 1.30
CA HIS A 86 12.61 -5.06 0.20
C HIS A 86 12.21 -4.45 -1.15
N HIS A 87 11.21 -3.55 -1.18
CA HIS A 87 10.81 -2.88 -2.43
C HIS A 87 11.50 -1.53 -2.65
N GLY A 88 12.19 -0.98 -1.65
CA GLY A 88 13.05 0.20 -1.78
C GLY A 88 12.37 1.57 -1.72
N LEU A 89 11.05 1.68 -1.62
CA LEU A 89 10.39 2.93 -1.25
C LEU A 89 10.41 3.06 0.28
N VAL A 90 11.50 3.61 0.80
CA VAL A 90 11.75 3.63 2.25
C VAL A 90 11.06 4.76 3.00
N ASN A 91 10.56 5.78 2.29
CA ASN A 91 9.75 6.88 2.82
C ASN A 91 9.03 7.60 1.66
N ASN A 92 8.13 8.55 1.97
CA ASN A 92 7.51 9.45 0.98
C ASN A 92 8.52 10.36 0.29
N SER A 93 9.69 10.58 0.91
CA SER A 93 10.85 11.24 0.31
C SER A 93 12.14 10.66 0.91
N PHE A 94 13.18 10.46 0.10
CA PHE A 94 14.49 9.98 0.53
C PHE A 94 15.55 10.32 -0.54
N TYR A 95 16.82 10.34 -0.12
CA TYR A 95 17.95 10.42 -1.03
C TYR A 95 18.48 9.02 -1.33
N ASP A 96 18.70 8.74 -2.60
CA ASP A 96 19.32 7.50 -3.09
C ASP A 96 20.73 7.80 -3.57
N ALA A 97 21.72 7.33 -2.81
CA ALA A 97 23.13 7.58 -3.10
C ALA A 97 23.67 6.75 -4.29
N GLU A 98 23.01 5.67 -4.69
CA GLU A 98 23.46 4.85 -5.83
C GLU A 98 23.19 5.54 -7.17
N ILE A 99 22.08 6.27 -7.27
CA ILE A 99 21.69 7.00 -8.47
C ILE A 99 21.83 8.52 -8.30
N ASP A 100 22.40 8.97 -7.17
CA ASP A 100 22.56 10.39 -6.80
C ASP A 100 21.30 11.22 -7.05
N SER A 101 20.17 10.76 -6.55
CA SER A 101 18.88 11.37 -6.80
C SER A 101 17.96 11.34 -5.58
N ILE A 102 17.02 12.31 -5.54
CA ILE A 102 16.01 12.41 -4.49
C ILE A 102 14.70 11.82 -4.99
N TYR A 103 14.19 10.82 -4.30
CA TYR A 103 12.83 10.35 -4.45
C TYR A 103 11.84 11.30 -3.77
N THR A 104 10.74 11.56 -4.42
CA THR A 104 9.55 12.22 -3.86
C THR A 104 8.31 11.51 -4.36
N MET A 105 7.15 11.76 -3.76
CA MET A 105 5.86 11.22 -4.23
C MET A 105 5.52 11.56 -5.69
N LYS A 106 6.22 12.51 -6.30
CA LYS A 106 6.08 12.88 -7.73
C LYS A 106 7.03 12.14 -8.66
N SER A 107 7.99 11.38 -8.11
CA SER A 107 9.00 10.69 -8.90
C SER A 107 8.39 9.55 -9.70
N LYS A 108 8.69 9.50 -11.00
CA LYS A 108 8.22 8.47 -11.94
C LYS A 108 9.37 7.62 -12.50
N ASP A 109 10.59 7.81 -12.01
CA ASP A 109 11.73 7.00 -12.42
C ASP A 109 11.55 5.58 -11.88
N PRO A 110 11.49 4.56 -12.76
CA PRO A 110 11.29 3.17 -12.36
C PRO A 110 12.43 2.61 -11.48
N GLN A 111 13.62 3.23 -11.47
CA GLN A 111 14.75 2.79 -10.64
C GLN A 111 14.45 2.86 -9.13
N PHE A 112 13.51 3.71 -8.70
CA PHE A 112 13.09 3.78 -7.31
C PHE A 112 12.20 2.61 -6.87
N TYR A 113 11.52 1.93 -7.80
CA TYR A 113 10.43 0.99 -7.54
C TYR A 113 10.91 -0.46 -7.71
N GLY A 114 11.27 -1.11 -6.61
CA GLY A 114 11.66 -2.53 -6.61
C GLY A 114 10.46 -3.47 -6.43
N GLY A 115 10.72 -4.78 -6.61
CA GLY A 115 9.68 -5.80 -6.53
C GLY A 115 8.78 -5.86 -7.77
N GLU A 116 7.76 -6.71 -7.72
CA GLU A 116 6.80 -6.90 -8.78
C GLU A 116 5.38 -6.64 -8.27
N PRO A 117 4.74 -5.52 -8.69
CA PRO A 117 3.39 -5.20 -8.25
C PRO A 117 2.36 -6.20 -8.78
N ILE A 118 1.28 -6.37 -8.03
CA ILE A 118 0.19 -7.33 -8.30
C ILE A 118 -0.41 -7.18 -9.71
N TRP A 119 -0.51 -5.96 -10.24
CA TRP A 119 -0.96 -5.76 -11.61
C TRP A 119 0.01 -6.35 -12.63
N SER A 120 1.32 -6.23 -12.41
CA SER A 120 2.33 -6.81 -13.31
C SER A 120 2.32 -8.34 -13.23
N THR A 121 2.21 -8.90 -12.01
CA THR A 121 2.09 -10.36 -11.78
C THR A 121 0.83 -10.91 -12.47
N ALA A 122 -0.30 -10.21 -12.36
CA ALA A 122 -1.56 -10.61 -12.97
C ALA A 122 -1.52 -10.54 -14.51
N GLU A 123 -1.07 -9.41 -15.07
CA GLU A 123 -0.98 -9.20 -16.52
C GLU A 123 -0.05 -10.21 -17.19
N LYS A 124 1.09 -10.55 -16.59
CA LYS A 124 2.00 -11.60 -17.07
C LYS A 124 1.33 -12.98 -17.16
N GLN A 125 0.32 -13.22 -16.34
CA GLN A 125 -0.44 -14.47 -16.31
C GLN A 125 -1.77 -14.36 -17.06
N GLY A 126 -1.96 -13.30 -17.88
CA GLY A 126 -3.12 -13.13 -18.74
C GLY A 126 -4.36 -12.55 -18.04
N VAL A 127 -4.22 -12.10 -16.78
CA VAL A 127 -5.31 -11.49 -15.99
C VAL A 127 -5.24 -9.98 -16.14
N LYS A 128 -6.24 -9.39 -16.81
CA LYS A 128 -6.31 -7.93 -17.03
C LYS A 128 -6.54 -7.18 -15.74
N THR A 129 -5.85 -6.05 -15.59
CA THR A 129 -5.91 -5.22 -14.40
C THR A 129 -6.25 -3.76 -14.71
N ALA A 130 -6.80 -3.08 -13.72
CA ALA A 130 -7.03 -1.64 -13.79
C ALA A 130 -6.61 -0.96 -12.48
N ALA A 131 -6.01 0.22 -12.59
CA ALA A 131 -5.63 1.04 -11.44
C ALA A 131 -6.14 2.48 -11.60
N PHE A 132 -6.83 2.96 -10.57
CA PHE A 132 -7.27 4.34 -10.46
C PHE A 132 -6.50 5.00 -9.32
N TYR A 133 -5.37 5.67 -9.67
CA TYR A 133 -4.52 6.41 -8.72
C TYR A 133 -3.70 5.57 -7.73
N TRP A 134 -3.59 4.26 -7.89
CA TRP A 134 -2.77 3.46 -6.99
C TRP A 134 -1.29 3.78 -7.15
N VAL A 135 -0.57 3.94 -6.02
CA VAL A 135 0.86 4.28 -6.02
C VAL A 135 1.68 3.28 -6.86
N GLY A 136 2.48 3.80 -7.78
CA GLY A 136 3.32 3.01 -8.69
C GLY A 136 2.62 2.58 -9.99
N SER A 137 1.28 2.61 -10.09
CA SER A 137 0.56 2.14 -11.28
C SER A 137 0.78 3.00 -12.53
N GLU A 138 1.13 4.27 -12.34
CA GLU A 138 1.44 5.20 -13.44
C GLU A 138 2.93 5.23 -13.83
N VAL A 139 3.77 4.45 -13.13
CA VAL A 139 5.21 4.32 -13.44
C VAL A 139 5.38 3.25 -14.49
N ALA A 140 6.17 3.54 -15.54
CA ALA A 140 6.49 2.59 -16.60
C ALA A 140 7.54 1.57 -16.10
N LEU A 141 7.09 0.64 -15.24
CA LEU A 141 7.96 -0.38 -14.66
C LEU A 141 8.38 -1.40 -15.73
N PRO A 142 9.62 -1.91 -15.70
CA PRO A 142 10.06 -2.97 -16.61
C PRO A 142 9.21 -4.24 -16.54
N CYS A 143 8.61 -4.53 -15.38
CA CYS A 143 7.72 -5.67 -15.19
C CYS A 143 6.32 -5.47 -15.77
N GLY A 144 5.95 -4.25 -16.19
CA GLY A 144 4.67 -3.91 -16.82
C GLY A 144 3.78 -2.99 -15.98
N GLN A 145 2.79 -2.40 -16.64
CA GLN A 145 1.77 -1.53 -16.08
C GLN A 145 0.39 -2.20 -16.16
N PRO A 146 -0.62 -1.72 -15.40
CA PRO A 146 -2.01 -2.18 -15.59
C PRO A 146 -2.50 -1.92 -17.03
N SER A 147 -3.35 -2.79 -17.57
CA SER A 147 -4.00 -2.59 -18.88
C SER A 147 -4.79 -1.28 -18.96
N ILE A 148 -5.36 -0.85 -17.84
CA ILE A 148 -6.08 0.41 -17.69
C ILE A 148 -5.54 1.12 -16.46
N TRP A 149 -5.13 2.38 -16.61
CA TRP A 149 -4.72 3.20 -15.46
C TRP A 149 -5.03 4.67 -15.66
N LYS A 150 -5.08 5.42 -14.55
CA LYS A 150 -5.30 6.87 -14.53
C LYS A 150 -4.18 7.55 -13.75
N PRO A 151 -3.59 8.63 -14.27
CA PRO A 151 -2.68 9.47 -13.52
C PRO A 151 -3.44 10.19 -12.40
N PHE A 152 -2.79 10.42 -11.26
CA PHE A 152 -3.41 11.07 -10.11
C PHE A 152 -3.89 12.48 -10.42
N ASP A 153 -5.16 12.73 -10.13
CA ASP A 153 -5.83 14.04 -10.23
C ASP A 153 -6.86 14.17 -9.11
N SER A 154 -6.52 14.92 -8.05
CA SER A 154 -7.40 15.13 -6.89
C SER A 154 -8.66 15.96 -7.22
N SER A 155 -8.69 16.66 -8.37
CA SER A 155 -9.84 17.45 -8.78
C SER A 155 -11.04 16.61 -9.25
N VAL A 156 -10.82 15.31 -9.55
CA VAL A 156 -11.87 14.39 -10.00
C VAL A 156 -12.77 14.00 -8.81
N PRO A 157 -14.07 14.37 -8.82
CA PRO A 157 -14.99 14.04 -7.74
C PRO A 157 -15.08 12.53 -7.46
N TYR A 158 -15.23 12.10 -6.21
CA TYR A 158 -15.27 10.68 -5.82
C TYR A 158 -16.35 9.88 -6.56
N LYS A 159 -17.54 10.46 -6.76
CA LYS A 159 -18.60 9.80 -7.54
C LYS A 159 -18.21 9.54 -8.99
N ASN A 160 -17.39 10.42 -9.60
CA ASN A 160 -16.88 10.19 -10.95
C ASN A 160 -15.81 9.09 -10.98
N ARG A 161 -15.02 8.95 -9.89
CA ARG A 161 -14.09 7.81 -9.73
C ARG A 161 -14.89 6.50 -9.62
N VAL A 162 -15.95 6.48 -8.81
CA VAL A 162 -16.90 5.34 -8.72
C VAL A 162 -17.46 5.01 -10.10
N ASP A 163 -17.97 6.01 -10.84
CA ASP A 163 -18.55 5.79 -12.16
C ASP A 163 -17.56 5.19 -13.16
N SER A 164 -16.29 5.59 -13.06
CA SER A 164 -15.20 5.01 -13.87
C SER A 164 -14.99 3.54 -13.52
N VAL A 165 -14.88 3.18 -12.24
CA VAL A 165 -14.72 1.79 -11.78
C VAL A 165 -15.91 0.94 -12.24
N ILE A 166 -17.13 1.42 -12.07
CA ILE A 166 -18.34 0.73 -12.54
C ILE A 166 -18.35 0.58 -14.07
N SER A 167 -17.86 1.58 -14.80
CA SER A 167 -17.76 1.49 -16.27
C SER A 167 -16.80 0.40 -16.72
N TRP A 168 -15.68 0.22 -16.01
CA TRP A 168 -14.72 -0.86 -16.28
C TRP A 168 -15.30 -2.24 -15.99
N LEU A 169 -16.09 -2.38 -14.92
CA LEU A 169 -16.81 -3.63 -14.62
C LEU A 169 -17.92 -3.96 -15.64
N LYS A 170 -18.39 -2.98 -16.43
CA LYS A 170 -19.36 -3.17 -17.51
C LYS A 170 -18.73 -3.48 -18.87
N LEU A 171 -17.42 -3.43 -19.00
CA LEU A 171 -16.76 -3.77 -20.27
C LEU A 171 -17.09 -5.21 -20.70
N PRO A 172 -17.06 -5.50 -21.99
CA PRO A 172 -17.16 -6.88 -22.49
C PRO A 172 -16.11 -7.79 -21.80
N LYS A 173 -16.44 -9.05 -21.60
CA LYS A 173 -15.62 -10.03 -20.85
C LYS A 173 -14.13 -9.98 -21.24
N GLU A 174 -13.85 -9.90 -22.55
CA GLU A 174 -12.49 -9.92 -23.10
C GLU A 174 -11.68 -8.65 -22.78
N LYS A 175 -12.35 -7.58 -22.38
CA LYS A 175 -11.74 -6.28 -22.04
C LYS A 175 -11.87 -5.93 -20.57
N ARG A 176 -12.71 -6.64 -19.83
CA ARG A 176 -13.01 -6.36 -18.43
C ARG A 176 -11.82 -6.71 -17.55
N PRO A 177 -11.32 -5.78 -16.71
CA PRO A 177 -10.29 -6.12 -15.73
C PRO A 177 -10.85 -7.05 -14.66
N HIS A 178 -10.07 -8.06 -14.29
CA HIS A 178 -10.37 -8.98 -13.20
C HIS A 178 -9.89 -8.44 -11.85
N LEU A 179 -8.90 -7.53 -11.86
CA LEU A 179 -8.46 -6.78 -10.70
C LEU A 179 -8.65 -5.28 -10.95
N ILE A 180 -9.32 -4.60 -10.04
CA ILE A 180 -9.40 -3.14 -10.02
C ILE A 180 -8.90 -2.65 -8.67
N MET A 181 -7.88 -1.82 -8.67
CA MET A 181 -7.36 -1.15 -7.47
C MET A 181 -7.59 0.35 -7.62
N TRP A 182 -8.24 0.98 -6.62
CA TRP A 182 -8.51 2.41 -6.68
C TRP A 182 -8.33 3.09 -5.32
N TYR A 183 -8.09 4.40 -5.36
CA TYR A 183 -7.62 5.17 -4.24
C TYR A 183 -8.43 6.47 -4.06
N ILE A 184 -8.61 6.84 -2.80
CA ILE A 184 -9.17 8.12 -2.35
C ILE A 184 -8.22 8.68 -1.28
N GLU A 185 -7.84 9.97 -1.43
CA GLU A 185 -6.88 10.70 -0.58
C GLU A 185 -7.42 11.14 0.78
N GLU A 186 -8.65 10.76 1.13
CA GLU A 186 -9.32 11.07 2.40
C GLU A 186 -9.58 9.79 3.21
N PRO A 187 -9.67 9.89 4.53
CA PRO A 187 -9.73 11.09 5.39
C PRO A 187 -8.36 11.67 5.80
N ASP A 188 -7.24 11.21 5.21
CA ASP A 188 -5.89 11.65 5.57
C ASP A 188 -5.72 13.17 5.52
N HIS A 189 -6.08 13.78 4.39
CA HIS A 189 -5.94 15.22 4.20
C HIS A 189 -6.71 16.02 5.27
N THR A 190 -7.95 15.64 5.54
CA THR A 190 -8.77 16.27 6.60
C THR A 190 -8.17 16.02 7.99
N GLY A 191 -7.70 14.80 8.27
CA GLY A 191 -7.04 14.42 9.52
C GLY A 191 -5.80 15.25 9.81
N HIS A 192 -4.97 15.50 8.82
CA HIS A 192 -3.79 16.37 8.93
C HIS A 192 -4.15 17.81 9.31
N LEU A 193 -5.24 18.35 8.80
CA LEU A 193 -5.65 19.73 9.03
C LEU A 193 -6.44 19.92 10.33
N CYS A 194 -7.26 18.94 10.71
CA CYS A 194 -8.30 19.10 11.73
C CYS A 194 -8.13 18.18 12.95
N THR A 195 -7.12 17.35 13.03
CA THR A 195 -6.92 16.22 13.96
C THR A 195 -7.77 14.97 13.63
N PRO A 196 -7.28 13.77 13.98
CA PRO A 196 -7.99 12.52 13.71
C PRO A 196 -9.37 12.41 14.39
N ASP A 197 -9.52 12.99 15.59
CA ASP A 197 -10.74 12.83 16.40
C ASP A 197 -11.70 14.04 16.28
N SER A 198 -11.44 14.94 15.32
CA SER A 198 -12.29 16.13 15.12
C SER A 198 -13.63 15.78 14.47
N SER A 199 -14.63 16.63 14.72
CA SER A 199 -15.93 16.50 14.03
C SER A 199 -15.81 16.65 12.51
N ALA A 200 -14.82 17.40 12.02
CA ALA A 200 -14.56 17.54 10.58
C ALA A 200 -14.06 16.22 9.98
N THR A 201 -13.14 15.54 10.66
CA THR A 201 -12.64 14.23 10.23
C THR A 201 -13.75 13.16 10.29
N MET A 202 -14.54 13.15 11.36
CA MET A 202 -15.68 12.21 11.46
C MET A 202 -16.72 12.45 10.36
N LYS A 203 -17.03 13.72 10.05
CA LYS A 203 -17.90 14.05 8.92
C LYS A 203 -17.32 13.56 7.59
N LYS A 204 -15.99 13.67 7.40
CA LYS A 204 -15.34 13.15 6.20
C LYS A 204 -15.46 11.63 6.11
N VAL A 205 -15.32 10.92 7.22
CA VAL A 205 -15.54 9.47 7.31
C VAL A 205 -16.97 9.11 6.89
N GLU A 206 -17.99 9.84 7.36
CA GLU A 206 -19.40 9.64 6.96
C GLU A 206 -19.60 9.91 5.45
N GLU A 207 -18.98 10.97 4.90
CA GLU A 207 -19.03 11.27 3.46
C GLU A 207 -18.38 10.14 2.61
N LEU A 208 -17.35 9.49 3.13
CA LEU A 208 -16.72 8.33 2.45
C LEU A 208 -17.60 7.08 2.51
N ASP A 209 -18.33 6.87 3.59
CA ASP A 209 -19.34 5.80 3.67
C ASP A 209 -20.48 6.03 2.68
N ASP A 210 -20.91 7.28 2.46
CA ASP A 210 -21.86 7.64 1.39
C ASP A 210 -21.30 7.35 -0.01
N VAL A 211 -20.01 7.54 -0.24
CA VAL A 211 -19.34 7.16 -1.51
C VAL A 211 -19.36 5.64 -1.70
N LEU A 212 -19.13 4.87 -0.63
CA LEU A 212 -19.25 3.42 -0.65
C LEU A 212 -20.71 2.98 -0.94
N ASP A 213 -21.71 3.58 -0.31
CA ASP A 213 -23.11 3.27 -0.61
C ASP A 213 -23.44 3.52 -2.08
N TYR A 214 -22.99 4.66 -2.63
CA TYR A 214 -23.15 4.97 -4.05
C TYR A 214 -22.48 3.92 -4.95
N PHE A 215 -21.28 3.47 -4.59
CA PHE A 215 -20.58 2.41 -5.30
C PHE A 215 -21.37 1.07 -5.25
N PHE A 216 -21.75 0.60 -4.07
CA PHE A 216 -22.46 -0.67 -3.91
C PHE A 216 -23.87 -0.62 -4.52
N THR A 217 -24.57 0.51 -4.47
CA THR A 217 -25.85 0.69 -5.14
C THR A 217 -25.76 0.48 -6.65
N LYS A 218 -24.64 0.86 -7.28
CA LYS A 218 -24.37 0.60 -8.70
C LYS A 218 -23.82 -0.80 -8.95
N ALA A 219 -22.93 -1.29 -8.11
CA ALA A 219 -22.32 -2.60 -8.25
C ALA A 219 -23.35 -3.73 -8.17
N ARG A 220 -24.33 -3.64 -7.26
CA ARG A 220 -25.43 -4.63 -7.12
C ARG A 220 -26.30 -4.79 -8.38
N LYS A 221 -26.22 -3.86 -9.34
CA LYS A 221 -26.94 -3.92 -10.63
C LYS A 221 -26.13 -4.59 -11.74
N LEU A 222 -24.92 -5.02 -11.44
CA LEU A 222 -24.07 -5.72 -12.40
C LEU A 222 -24.39 -7.22 -12.40
N ASP A 223 -24.48 -7.83 -13.58
CA ASP A 223 -24.71 -9.28 -13.75
C ASP A 223 -23.60 -10.14 -13.12
N ILE A 224 -22.46 -9.53 -12.84
CA ILE A 224 -21.29 -10.16 -12.24
C ILE A 224 -21.15 -9.91 -10.74
N PHE A 225 -22.12 -9.22 -10.10
CA PHE A 225 -21.99 -8.80 -8.70
C PHE A 225 -21.62 -9.97 -7.77
N ASP A 226 -22.28 -11.12 -7.91
CA ASP A 226 -22.04 -12.32 -7.10
C ASP A 226 -20.69 -13.01 -7.39
N LYS A 227 -19.93 -12.50 -8.37
CA LYS A 227 -18.60 -12.99 -8.75
C LYS A 227 -17.49 -12.03 -8.32
N ILE A 228 -17.81 -10.97 -7.59
CA ILE A 228 -16.85 -9.96 -7.17
C ILE A 228 -16.53 -10.12 -5.68
N ASP A 229 -15.25 -10.21 -5.36
CA ASP A 229 -14.74 -9.97 -4.02
C ASP A 229 -14.37 -8.49 -3.88
N PHE A 230 -14.94 -7.86 -2.85
CA PHE A 230 -14.71 -6.46 -2.53
C PHE A 230 -13.80 -6.36 -1.31
N ILE A 231 -12.77 -5.52 -1.40
CA ILE A 231 -11.86 -5.19 -0.30
C ILE A 231 -11.85 -3.68 -0.13
N VAL A 232 -12.14 -3.20 1.07
CA VAL A 232 -12.07 -1.79 1.46
C VAL A 232 -11.07 -1.68 2.61
N LEU A 233 -10.04 -0.89 2.41
CA LEU A 233 -8.92 -0.79 3.34
C LEU A 233 -8.34 0.63 3.39
N SER A 234 -7.33 0.81 4.24
CA SER A 234 -6.46 1.97 4.25
C SER A 234 -5.00 1.54 4.43
N ASP A 235 -4.11 2.45 4.16
CA ASP A 235 -2.66 2.26 4.20
C ASP A 235 -2.05 2.49 5.59
N HIS A 236 -2.63 3.39 6.39
CA HIS A 236 -2.25 3.69 7.77
C HIS A 236 -3.39 4.39 8.53
N GLY A 237 -3.20 4.57 9.82
CA GLY A 237 -4.05 5.40 10.66
C GLY A 237 -3.52 6.84 10.78
N MET A 238 -3.89 7.51 11.88
CA MET A 238 -3.57 8.91 12.14
C MET A 238 -3.51 9.17 13.64
N ALA A 239 -2.51 9.90 14.12
CA ALA A 239 -2.41 10.35 15.52
C ALA A 239 -2.46 11.86 15.62
N THR A 240 -2.97 12.39 16.74
CA THR A 240 -2.93 13.83 17.00
C THR A 240 -1.49 14.26 17.25
N TYR A 241 -1.08 15.30 16.56
CA TYR A 241 0.21 15.97 16.70
C TYR A 241 0.03 17.27 17.49
N TYR A 242 0.97 17.53 18.40
CA TYR A 242 0.96 18.70 19.28
C TYR A 242 2.20 19.57 19.02
N PRO A 243 2.05 20.86 18.59
CA PRO A 243 3.18 21.74 18.30
C PRO A 243 4.16 21.88 19.47
N GLU A 244 3.67 21.92 20.70
CA GLU A 244 4.47 22.04 21.93
C GLU A 244 5.32 20.80 22.24
N LYS A 245 5.00 19.65 21.64
CA LYS A 245 5.80 18.42 21.74
C LYS A 245 6.79 18.27 20.59
N SER A 246 6.83 19.22 19.64
CA SER A 246 7.75 19.15 18.51
C SER A 246 9.20 19.28 18.97
N VAL A 247 10.07 18.50 18.33
CA VAL A 247 11.50 18.58 18.52
C VAL A 247 12.11 19.35 17.34
N ASN A 248 12.68 20.52 17.65
CA ASN A 248 13.45 21.30 16.70
C ASN A 248 14.92 20.85 16.75
N LEU A 249 15.39 20.17 15.71
CA LEU A 249 16.76 19.64 15.68
C LEU A 249 17.83 20.73 15.58
N ASP A 250 17.50 21.97 15.15
CA ASP A 250 18.42 23.10 15.16
C ASP A 250 18.89 23.47 16.58
N ASP A 251 18.12 23.09 17.61
CA ASP A 251 18.50 23.35 19.02
C ASP A 251 19.61 22.39 19.49
N TYR A 252 19.88 21.32 18.77
CA TYR A 252 20.82 20.24 19.16
C TYR A 252 21.96 20.05 18.15
N LEU A 253 21.67 20.18 16.86
CA LEU A 253 22.59 19.80 15.78
C LEU A 253 22.64 20.89 14.69
N PRO A 254 23.82 21.24 14.18
CA PRO A 254 23.93 22.16 13.05
C PRO A 254 23.42 21.47 11.76
N ARG A 255 22.43 22.08 11.10
CA ARG A 255 21.84 21.55 9.84
C ARG A 255 22.90 21.28 8.76
N ASP A 256 23.94 22.10 8.69
CA ASP A 256 25.03 21.99 7.72
C ASP A 256 25.91 20.74 7.92
N SER A 257 25.73 20.00 9.00
CA SER A 257 26.41 18.72 9.22
C SER A 257 25.76 17.53 8.50
N PHE A 258 24.66 17.77 7.77
CA PHE A 258 23.92 16.75 7.01
C PHE A 258 23.90 17.11 5.53
N GLU A 259 24.14 16.11 4.67
CA GLU A 259 23.98 16.23 3.22
C GLU A 259 22.51 16.41 2.85
N TYR A 260 21.66 15.56 3.42
CA TYR A 260 20.23 15.60 3.20
C TYR A 260 19.47 15.33 4.51
N VAL A 261 18.25 15.84 4.61
CA VAL A 261 17.32 15.62 5.73
C VAL A 261 15.92 15.51 5.18
N VAL A 262 15.18 14.52 5.66
CA VAL A 262 13.73 14.43 5.49
C VAL A 262 13.12 14.70 6.86
N ASP A 263 12.51 15.86 7.02
CA ASP A 263 11.78 16.22 8.22
C ASP A 263 10.51 15.40 8.38
N GLY A 264 10.04 15.21 9.60
CA GLY A 264 8.72 14.64 9.87
C GLY A 264 8.72 13.40 10.75
N VAL A 265 7.92 12.42 10.36
CA VAL A 265 7.69 11.18 11.11
C VAL A 265 7.81 9.99 10.15
N PRO A 266 8.88 9.18 10.25
CA PRO A 266 10.15 9.47 10.94
C PRO A 266 10.96 10.55 10.22
N THR A 267 11.93 11.15 10.95
CA THR A 267 12.94 12.01 10.33
C THR A 267 14.12 11.17 9.87
N LEU A 268 14.51 11.36 8.60
CA LEU A 268 15.66 10.68 8.00
C LEU A 268 16.85 11.64 7.91
N LEU A 269 17.98 11.26 8.49
CA LEU A 269 19.17 12.09 8.57
C LEU A 269 20.33 11.43 7.81
N TYR A 270 20.87 12.13 6.82
CA TYR A 270 22.04 11.74 6.02
C TYR A 270 23.25 12.56 6.47
N PRO A 271 23.99 12.13 7.52
CA PRO A 271 25.10 12.90 8.05
C PRO A 271 26.27 12.99 7.05
N LYS A 272 26.98 14.11 7.06
CA LYS A 272 28.28 14.22 6.38
C LYS A 272 29.27 13.24 6.98
N LYS A 273 30.24 12.84 6.18
CA LYS A 273 31.26 11.84 6.57
C LYS A 273 31.88 12.14 7.93
N GLY A 274 31.80 11.17 8.83
CA GLY A 274 32.38 11.24 10.19
C GLY A 274 31.51 11.97 11.22
N TYR A 275 30.28 12.40 10.87
CA TYR A 275 29.39 13.08 11.81
C TYR A 275 28.34 12.17 12.47
N THR A 276 28.14 10.95 11.95
CA THR A 276 27.11 10.00 12.40
C THR A 276 27.15 9.73 13.91
N ASP A 277 28.32 9.34 14.44
CA ASP A 277 28.45 8.99 15.87
C ASP A 277 28.20 10.20 16.77
N LYS A 278 28.69 11.37 16.40
CA LYS A 278 28.47 12.60 17.15
C LYS A 278 26.98 12.98 17.19
N ALA A 279 26.30 12.91 16.03
CA ALA A 279 24.87 13.20 15.94
C ALA A 279 24.05 12.18 16.77
N TYR A 280 24.39 10.89 16.66
CA TYR A 280 23.74 9.83 17.42
C TYR A 280 23.84 10.05 18.94
N GLU A 281 25.05 10.33 19.46
CA GLU A 281 25.23 10.55 20.90
C GLU A 281 24.47 11.76 21.43
N ILE A 282 24.32 12.82 20.63
CA ILE A 282 23.48 13.97 20.98
C ILE A 282 22.00 13.59 20.95
N LEU A 283 21.53 12.96 19.86
CA LEU A 283 20.11 12.66 19.68
C LEU A 283 19.57 11.66 20.71
N LYS A 284 20.39 10.74 21.20
CA LYS A 284 20.02 9.82 22.30
C LYS A 284 19.56 10.55 23.57
N THR A 285 19.99 11.77 23.79
CA THR A 285 19.64 12.56 24.98
C THR A 285 18.38 13.42 24.79
N VAL A 286 17.87 13.49 23.56
CA VAL A 286 16.69 14.32 23.22
C VAL A 286 15.41 13.62 23.66
N PRO A 287 14.53 14.27 24.43
CA PRO A 287 13.31 13.63 24.88
C PRO A 287 12.30 13.42 23.73
N ASN A 288 11.39 12.47 23.92
CA ASN A 288 10.29 12.13 23.00
C ASN A 288 10.70 11.63 21.63
N ILE A 289 11.96 11.23 21.45
CA ILE A 289 12.43 10.57 20.23
C ILE A 289 13.26 9.33 20.57
N THR A 290 13.28 8.39 19.65
CA THR A 290 14.24 7.30 19.60
C THR A 290 15.08 7.48 18.34
N VAL A 291 16.39 7.38 18.46
CA VAL A 291 17.29 7.41 17.31
C VAL A 291 17.93 6.04 17.13
N TRP A 292 17.98 5.60 15.89
CA TRP A 292 18.69 4.38 15.51
C TRP A 292 19.76 4.69 14.47
N LYS A 293 20.86 3.99 14.56
CA LYS A 293 21.80 3.87 13.45
C LYS A 293 21.25 2.85 12.43
N LYS A 294 21.62 3.01 11.18
CA LYS A 294 21.35 2.03 10.12
C LYS A 294 21.83 0.65 10.57
N GLY A 295 20.97 -0.37 10.41
CA GLY A 295 21.26 -1.75 10.85
C GLY A 295 21.01 -2.02 12.35
N GLU A 296 20.73 -1.00 13.18
CA GLU A 296 20.38 -1.15 14.61
C GLU A 296 18.88 -0.98 14.87
N ILE A 297 18.06 -0.75 13.82
CA ILE A 297 16.61 -0.66 13.93
C ILE A 297 16.06 -2.04 14.32
N PRO A 298 15.16 -2.13 15.30
CA PRO A 298 14.62 -3.41 15.75
C PRO A 298 14.02 -4.25 14.61
N ASP A 299 14.36 -5.54 14.54
CA ASP A 299 13.96 -6.47 13.48
C ASP A 299 12.44 -6.54 13.27
N LYS A 300 11.63 -6.26 14.31
CA LYS A 300 10.17 -6.25 14.22
C LYS A 300 9.62 -5.28 13.15
N TYR A 301 10.38 -4.25 12.79
CA TYR A 301 9.97 -3.25 11.79
C TYR A 301 10.26 -3.68 10.35
N VAL A 302 11.12 -4.69 10.15
CA VAL A 302 11.63 -5.11 8.83
C VAL A 302 12.05 -3.88 8.02
N TYR A 303 12.93 -3.06 8.63
CA TYR A 303 13.36 -1.76 8.11
C TYR A 303 14.79 -1.44 8.58
N GLY A 304 15.57 -0.79 7.70
CA GLY A 304 16.91 -0.32 8.04
C GLY A 304 18.05 -1.06 7.37
N LYS A 305 17.80 -2.08 6.54
CA LYS A 305 18.82 -2.83 5.78
C LYS A 305 18.95 -2.33 4.34
N ASN A 306 17.92 -1.68 3.79
CA ASN A 306 17.96 -1.13 2.44
C ASN A 306 19.02 -0.03 2.32
N ALA A 307 19.72 0.04 1.16
CA ALA A 307 20.75 1.05 0.91
C ALA A 307 20.26 2.48 1.05
N ARG A 308 18.98 2.71 0.73
CA ARG A 308 18.30 4.03 0.75
C ARG A 308 17.94 4.53 2.14
N VAL A 309 17.92 3.64 3.15
CA VAL A 309 17.74 4.08 4.54
C VAL A 309 19.01 4.77 4.99
N PRO A 310 18.94 6.01 5.54
CA PRO A 310 20.11 6.78 5.95
C PRO A 310 20.81 6.21 7.19
N GLU A 311 21.98 6.76 7.47
CA GLU A 311 22.79 6.38 8.63
C GLU A 311 22.09 6.60 9.98
N LEU A 312 21.15 7.55 10.05
CA LEU A 312 20.36 7.82 11.25
C LEU A 312 18.87 7.95 10.92
N VAL A 313 18.05 7.23 11.67
CA VAL A 313 16.59 7.33 11.63
C VAL A 313 16.10 7.80 12.98
N VAL A 314 15.36 8.89 13.01
CA VAL A 314 14.76 9.44 14.22
C VAL A 314 13.27 9.14 14.22
N SER A 315 12.85 8.27 15.13
CA SER A 315 11.45 7.86 15.33
C SER A 315 10.88 8.61 16.53
N PRO A 316 9.96 9.56 16.32
CA PRO A 316 9.34 10.27 17.43
C PRO A 316 8.25 9.43 18.12
N ASN A 317 8.02 9.73 19.40
CA ASN A 317 6.87 9.21 20.13
C ASN A 317 5.55 9.79 19.55
N ILE A 318 4.44 9.07 19.73
CA ILE A 318 3.11 9.54 19.32
C ILE A 318 2.85 10.97 19.79
N GLY A 319 2.37 11.82 18.90
CA GLY A 319 2.08 13.21 19.14
C GLY A 319 3.26 14.17 19.01
N THR A 320 4.48 13.65 18.78
CA THR A 320 5.70 14.43 18.56
C THR A 320 5.99 14.53 17.05
N TYR A 321 6.48 15.69 16.62
CA TYR A 321 6.95 15.93 15.26
C TYR A 321 8.40 16.42 15.29
N VAL A 322 9.25 15.99 14.37
CA VAL A 322 10.68 16.30 14.36
C VAL A 322 11.05 17.08 13.09
N VAL A 323 11.72 18.20 13.24
CA VAL A 323 12.10 19.08 12.13
C VAL A 323 13.40 19.82 12.39
N PHE A 324 14.07 20.25 11.32
CA PHE A 324 15.15 21.25 11.35
C PHE A 324 14.60 22.64 11.01
N ARG A 325 13.81 23.23 11.90
CA ARG A 325 13.35 24.62 11.73
C ARG A 325 12.70 25.17 12.97
N LYS A 326 12.78 26.50 13.12
CA LYS A 326 12.28 27.22 14.32
C LYS A 326 10.75 27.29 14.44
N ASN A 327 9.97 26.88 13.47
CA ASN A 327 8.52 26.90 13.53
C ASN A 327 7.93 25.72 12.77
N PRO A 328 7.83 24.53 13.38
CA PRO A 328 7.00 23.48 12.83
C PRO A 328 5.55 23.98 12.74
N ARG A 329 4.67 23.22 12.09
CA ARG A 329 3.24 23.54 11.97
C ARG A 329 2.73 24.16 13.29
N GLY A 330 2.31 25.43 13.28
CA GLY A 330 1.91 26.17 14.48
C GLY A 330 0.50 25.86 15.00
N TYR A 331 -0.08 24.71 14.57
CA TYR A 331 -1.43 24.27 14.95
C TYR A 331 -1.44 22.77 15.30
N VAL A 332 -2.38 22.38 16.14
CA VAL A 332 -2.66 20.97 16.44
C VAL A 332 -3.31 20.33 15.21
N GLY A 333 -2.78 19.22 14.73
CA GLY A 333 -3.26 18.51 13.55
C GLY A 333 -3.03 17.02 13.66
N GLY A 334 -3.18 16.30 12.56
CA GLY A 334 -2.83 14.89 12.46
C GLY A 334 -1.43 14.66 11.90
N ALA A 335 -0.82 13.56 12.31
CA ALA A 335 0.42 13.03 11.75
C ALA A 335 0.39 11.49 11.79
N HIS A 336 1.14 10.89 10.90
CA HIS A 336 1.35 9.43 10.80
C HIS A 336 2.82 9.17 10.47
N GLY A 337 3.23 7.89 10.40
CA GLY A 337 4.64 7.51 10.21
C GLY A 337 5.31 7.02 11.50
N TYR A 338 4.57 6.99 12.61
CA TYR A 338 5.02 6.50 13.91
C TYR A 338 5.21 4.98 13.94
N ASP A 339 5.52 4.44 15.11
CA ASP A 339 5.59 2.99 15.33
C ASP A 339 4.31 2.31 14.83
N ASN A 340 4.44 1.45 13.84
CA ASN A 340 3.34 0.75 13.20
C ASN A 340 2.66 -0.31 14.09
N PHE A 341 3.17 -0.55 15.29
CA PHE A 341 2.55 -1.41 16.30
C PHE A 341 1.65 -0.65 17.27
N THR A 342 1.50 0.67 17.09
CA THR A 342 0.57 1.46 17.90
C THR A 342 -0.83 1.44 17.28
N PRO A 343 -1.90 1.40 18.10
CA PRO A 343 -3.28 1.37 17.61
C PRO A 343 -3.63 2.58 16.72
N GLU A 344 -3.02 3.74 16.97
CA GLU A 344 -3.25 4.96 16.18
C GLU A 344 -2.77 4.82 14.73
N MET A 345 -1.82 3.91 14.45
CA MET A 345 -1.35 3.65 13.10
C MET A 345 -2.09 2.51 12.40
N GLU A 346 -2.89 1.74 13.12
CA GLU A 346 -3.70 0.69 12.51
C GLU A 346 -4.81 1.28 11.63
N ALA A 347 -4.97 0.72 10.44
CA ALA A 347 -5.94 1.11 9.43
C ALA A 347 -7.14 0.16 9.41
N ILE A 348 -8.20 0.50 8.66
CA ILE A 348 -9.33 -0.38 8.41
C ILE A 348 -8.96 -1.49 7.41
N PHE A 349 -9.62 -2.65 7.56
CA PHE A 349 -9.70 -3.70 6.55
C PHE A 349 -11.07 -4.37 6.60
N TYR A 350 -11.80 -4.27 5.51
CA TYR A 350 -13.08 -4.92 5.27
C TYR A 350 -12.99 -5.74 3.99
N ALA A 351 -13.52 -6.95 3.99
CA ALA A 351 -13.59 -7.76 2.79
C ALA A 351 -14.86 -8.59 2.75
N ALA A 352 -15.58 -8.58 1.64
CA ALA A 352 -16.78 -9.38 1.44
C ALA A 352 -16.93 -9.82 -0.02
N GLY A 353 -17.51 -11.00 -0.21
CA GLY A 353 -17.75 -11.59 -1.51
C GLY A 353 -17.83 -13.11 -1.46
N PRO A 354 -17.82 -13.75 -2.63
CA PRO A 354 -17.99 -15.21 -2.71
C PRO A 354 -16.89 -16.00 -1.99
N SER A 355 -15.65 -15.49 -1.93
CA SER A 355 -14.49 -16.20 -1.38
C SER A 355 -14.33 -16.06 0.13
N PHE A 356 -14.86 -14.98 0.72
CA PHE A 356 -14.62 -14.64 2.12
C PHE A 356 -15.55 -15.33 3.09
N LYS A 357 -15.05 -15.62 4.30
CA LYS A 357 -15.88 -15.95 5.46
C LYS A 357 -16.88 -14.85 5.76
N LYS A 358 -17.98 -15.15 6.39
CA LYS A 358 -19.03 -14.18 6.75
C LYS A 358 -19.03 -13.89 8.24
N GLY A 359 -19.17 -12.61 8.61
CA GLY A 359 -19.23 -12.17 10.00
C GLY A 359 -17.98 -12.54 10.81
N TYR A 360 -16.81 -12.53 10.17
CA TYR A 360 -15.56 -12.95 10.80
C TYR A 360 -14.71 -11.74 11.20
N ASN A 361 -14.54 -11.55 12.51
CA ASN A 361 -13.58 -10.60 13.05
C ASN A 361 -12.19 -11.25 13.06
N ALA A 362 -11.38 -10.93 12.08
CA ALA A 362 -10.03 -11.47 11.95
C ALA A 362 -9.05 -10.75 12.90
N PRO A 363 -7.97 -11.44 13.35
CA PRO A 363 -6.86 -10.78 14.04
C PRO A 363 -6.24 -9.66 13.18
N VAL A 364 -5.49 -8.75 13.82
CA VAL A 364 -4.72 -7.71 13.12
C VAL A 364 -3.84 -8.35 12.04
N MET A 365 -3.94 -7.85 10.83
CA MET A 365 -3.23 -8.38 9.67
C MET A 365 -2.21 -7.35 9.14
N ALA A 366 -0.98 -7.79 8.85
CA ALA A 366 0.02 -6.94 8.20
C ALA A 366 -0.37 -6.69 6.73
N ASN A 367 -0.15 -5.46 6.26
CA ASN A 367 -0.60 -5.01 4.93
C ASN A 367 0.11 -5.70 3.75
N VAL A 368 1.30 -6.25 3.95
CA VAL A 368 2.01 -7.07 2.95
C VAL A 368 1.22 -8.33 2.53
N ASN A 369 0.27 -8.78 3.37
CA ASN A 369 -0.57 -9.93 3.06
C ASN A 369 -1.60 -9.67 1.95
N LEU A 370 -1.88 -8.40 1.61
CA LEU A 370 -2.85 -8.06 0.57
C LEU A 370 -2.46 -8.63 -0.80
N TYR A 371 -1.19 -8.51 -1.17
CA TYR A 371 -0.67 -9.05 -2.44
C TYR A 371 -0.97 -10.55 -2.58
N LEU A 372 -0.59 -11.33 -1.57
CA LEU A 372 -0.80 -12.78 -1.58
C LEU A 372 -2.30 -13.13 -1.54
N LEU A 373 -3.11 -12.36 -0.82
CA LEU A 373 -4.57 -12.52 -0.81
C LEU A 373 -5.15 -12.33 -2.22
N ILE A 374 -4.76 -11.26 -2.92
CA ILE A 374 -5.23 -11.01 -4.29
C ILE A 374 -4.77 -12.12 -5.24
N CYS A 375 -3.52 -12.59 -5.13
CA CYS A 375 -3.03 -13.72 -5.93
C CYS A 375 -3.92 -14.97 -5.74
N LYS A 376 -4.27 -15.30 -4.50
CA LYS A 376 -5.15 -16.45 -4.19
C LYS A 376 -6.56 -16.27 -4.74
N LEU A 377 -7.14 -15.07 -4.59
CA LEU A 377 -8.47 -14.75 -5.12
C LEU A 377 -8.51 -14.84 -6.66
N LEU A 378 -7.46 -14.42 -7.33
CA LEU A 378 -7.35 -14.48 -8.79
C LEU A 378 -6.86 -15.85 -9.30
N GLY A 379 -6.41 -16.76 -8.42
CA GLY A 379 -5.85 -18.06 -8.81
C GLY A 379 -4.56 -17.94 -9.63
N ILE A 380 -3.73 -16.94 -9.33
CA ILE A 380 -2.44 -16.70 -9.99
C ILE A 380 -1.28 -16.99 -9.03
N GLU A 381 -0.14 -17.36 -9.63
CA GLU A 381 1.08 -17.62 -8.87
C GLU A 381 1.69 -16.30 -8.40
N PRO A 382 2.02 -16.15 -7.10
CA PRO A 382 2.63 -14.95 -6.57
C PRO A 382 4.12 -14.86 -6.99
N SER A 383 4.60 -13.64 -7.21
CA SER A 383 6.03 -13.34 -7.22
C SER A 383 6.59 -13.38 -5.79
N VAL A 384 7.92 -13.20 -5.64
CA VAL A 384 8.56 -13.11 -4.32
C VAL A 384 7.89 -12.02 -3.49
N ASN A 385 7.44 -12.37 -2.28
CA ASN A 385 6.74 -11.48 -1.36
C ASN A 385 6.96 -11.89 0.10
N ASP A 386 6.60 -11.02 1.04
CA ASP A 386 6.70 -11.22 2.49
C ASP A 386 5.37 -11.65 3.13
N GLY A 387 4.36 -11.97 2.33
CA GLY A 387 3.03 -12.36 2.81
C GLY A 387 3.01 -13.74 3.46
N GLU A 388 2.11 -13.93 4.42
CA GLU A 388 1.97 -15.15 5.20
C GLU A 388 0.75 -15.97 4.74
N GLU A 389 1.00 -17.14 4.13
CA GLU A 389 -0.07 -18.04 3.65
C GLU A 389 -1.12 -18.40 4.71
N ALA A 390 -0.66 -18.68 5.93
CA ALA A 390 -1.57 -19.04 7.02
C ALA A 390 -2.55 -17.92 7.36
N VAL A 391 -2.08 -16.67 7.34
CA VAL A 391 -2.92 -15.48 7.57
C VAL A 391 -3.96 -15.36 6.46
N VAL A 392 -3.53 -15.40 5.20
CA VAL A 392 -4.42 -15.28 4.04
C VAL A 392 -5.46 -16.41 4.00
N ASN A 393 -5.04 -17.66 4.22
CA ASN A 393 -5.94 -18.81 4.25
C ASN A 393 -6.98 -18.70 5.36
N SER A 394 -6.66 -18.04 6.48
CA SER A 394 -7.60 -17.86 7.59
C SER A 394 -8.80 -16.98 7.24
N LEU A 395 -8.71 -16.15 6.19
CA LEU A 395 -9.76 -15.24 5.73
C LEU A 395 -10.76 -15.92 4.78
N LEU A 396 -10.31 -16.95 4.07
CA LEU A 396 -11.06 -17.59 3.00
C LEU A 396 -11.92 -18.76 3.53
N LYS A 397 -12.99 -19.11 2.75
CA LYS A 397 -13.89 -20.23 3.04
C LYS A 397 -13.19 -21.57 2.94
#